data_0129db5384a3e2b1216ae69e4a826cb8
#
_entry.id   0129db5384a3e2b1216ae69e4a826cb8
#
_cell.length_a   1.000
_cell.length_b   1.000
_cell.length_c   1.000
_cell.angle_alpha   90.00
_cell.angle_beta   90.00
_cell.angle_gamma   90.00
#
_symmetry.space_group_name_H-M   'P 1'
#
loop_
_entity.id
_entity.type
_entity.pdbx_description
1 polymer ?
#
loop_
_entity_poly.entity_id
_entity_poly.type
_entity_poly.pdbx_seq_one_letter_code
_entity_poly.pdbx_strand_id
1 'polypeptide(L)'
;MKNLTVHLDDKPIYDIVYEESFDALPSMIKELGYSNRKICVVSESHVASLYLDAILHSIKDACTYTTSFVFPEGEASKNLNVVRDLYTHLIEEKFDRNDVLIALGGGVVGDLTGYAAATYLRGIDFIQIPTSLLSQVDSSIGGKTGVDFDSYKNMVGAFHMPKLVYMNLSVLKTLSNRQFCSGMGEIIKHGLIKNANYFIWLKENEAQIAALDLPTVGEMIYESNVVKKNVVENDPTEKGERALLNFGHTLGHAIEKYMNFEFLHGECVLIGCALASIISYKKGNITQAELRDILHSMKPYHVPKLPADANFATIVSYTKNDKKAIGGKIKFILLETIGHAYIDMDVSEEDMLLALKELQERYQDEY
;
A
#
# COMPACT_ATOMS: atom_id res chain seq x y z
N MET A 1 -12.35 -20.33 3.21
CA MET A 1 -11.94 -18.91 3.30
C MET A 1 -10.82 -18.79 4.31
N LYS A 2 -9.76 -18.05 4.01
CA LYS A 2 -8.74 -17.69 4.99
C LYS A 2 -9.15 -16.34 5.58
N ASN A 3 -9.11 -16.20 6.90
CA ASN A 3 -9.26 -14.92 7.59
C ASN A 3 -7.96 -14.61 8.32
N LEU A 4 -7.61 -13.34 8.40
CA LEU A 4 -6.43 -12.87 9.10
C LEU A 4 -6.85 -11.82 10.12
N THR A 5 -6.81 -12.14 11.42
CA THR A 5 -7.14 -11.19 12.49
C THR A 5 -5.92 -10.36 12.84
N VAL A 6 -6.08 -9.05 12.86
CA VAL A 6 -5.06 -8.08 13.31
C VAL A 6 -5.28 -7.79 14.79
N HIS A 7 -4.19 -7.84 15.56
CA HIS A 7 -4.20 -7.61 17.02
C HIS A 7 -3.43 -6.34 17.37
N LEU A 8 -3.80 -5.75 18.49
CA LEU A 8 -3.06 -4.70 19.17
C LEU A 8 -3.04 -5.03 20.66
N ASP A 9 -1.86 -5.12 21.26
CA ASP A 9 -1.67 -5.56 22.64
C ASP A 9 -2.39 -6.89 22.91
N ASP A 10 -2.20 -7.87 22.03
CA ASP A 10 -2.82 -9.22 22.04
C ASP A 10 -4.36 -9.23 21.96
N LYS A 11 -5.00 -8.11 21.68
CA LYS A 11 -6.46 -8.02 21.51
C LYS A 11 -6.82 -7.95 20.03
N PRO A 12 -7.79 -8.73 19.57
CA PRO A 12 -8.29 -8.64 18.20
C PRO A 12 -8.92 -7.26 17.96
N ILE A 13 -8.52 -6.60 16.87
CA ILE A 13 -9.00 -5.26 16.52
C ILE A 13 -9.91 -5.31 15.29
N TYR A 14 -9.51 -6.02 14.25
CA TYR A 14 -10.30 -6.21 13.03
C TYR A 14 -9.84 -7.44 12.26
N ASP A 15 -10.71 -7.93 11.39
CA ASP A 15 -10.43 -9.03 10.49
C ASP A 15 -10.15 -8.52 9.07
N ILE A 16 -9.25 -9.20 8.39
CA ILE A 16 -9.04 -9.15 6.96
C ILE A 16 -9.64 -10.41 6.38
N VAL A 17 -10.67 -10.29 5.55
CA VAL A 17 -11.36 -11.41 4.92
C VAL A 17 -11.07 -11.44 3.43
N TYR A 18 -10.96 -12.64 2.87
CA TYR A 18 -10.61 -12.87 1.47
C TYR A 18 -11.75 -13.58 0.79
N GLU A 19 -12.40 -12.91 -0.15
CA GLU A 19 -13.55 -13.38 -0.90
C GLU A 19 -13.34 -13.22 -2.40
N GLU A 20 -14.14 -13.91 -3.20
CA GLU A 20 -14.12 -13.77 -4.67
C GLU A 20 -15.29 -12.94 -5.20
N SER A 21 -16.21 -12.52 -4.33
CA SER A 21 -17.37 -11.67 -4.65
C SER A 21 -17.69 -10.72 -3.51
N PHE A 22 -18.76 -9.93 -3.63
CA PHE A 22 -19.31 -9.11 -2.55
C PHE A 22 -20.46 -9.77 -1.79
N ASP A 23 -20.77 -11.04 -2.05
CA ASP A 23 -21.97 -11.72 -1.55
C ASP A 23 -21.96 -11.89 -0.01
N ALA A 24 -20.78 -12.02 0.59
CA ALA A 24 -20.63 -12.15 2.04
C ALA A 24 -20.70 -10.81 2.80
N LEU A 25 -20.53 -9.67 2.11
CA LEU A 25 -20.46 -8.35 2.74
C LEU A 25 -21.70 -8.00 3.58
N PRO A 26 -22.95 -8.25 3.13
CA PRO A 26 -24.15 -7.95 3.93
C PRO A 26 -24.22 -8.72 5.25
N SER A 27 -23.78 -9.97 5.28
CA SER A 27 -23.77 -10.77 6.53
C SER A 27 -22.72 -10.23 7.50
N MET A 28 -21.55 -9.87 7.01
CA MET A 28 -20.47 -9.29 7.83
C MET A 28 -20.85 -7.93 8.44
N ILE A 29 -21.57 -7.09 7.69
CA ILE A 29 -22.11 -5.82 8.20
C ILE A 29 -23.07 -6.09 9.37
N LYS A 30 -23.92 -7.12 9.26
CA LYS A 30 -24.84 -7.51 10.35
C LYS A 30 -24.10 -8.07 11.57
N GLU A 31 -23.08 -8.91 11.34
CA GLU A 31 -22.24 -9.49 12.39
C GLU A 31 -21.46 -8.42 13.17
N LEU A 32 -21.03 -7.36 12.48
CA LEU A 32 -20.41 -6.18 13.11
C LEU A 32 -21.40 -5.30 13.90
N GLY A 33 -22.71 -5.61 13.87
CA GLY A 33 -23.74 -4.89 14.62
C GLY A 33 -24.26 -3.62 13.95
N TYR A 34 -24.06 -3.47 12.64
CA TYR A 34 -24.44 -2.25 11.91
C TYR A 34 -25.84 -2.30 11.28
N SER A 35 -26.67 -3.32 11.59
CA SER A 35 -28.03 -3.45 11.04
C SER A 35 -28.94 -2.24 11.33
N ASN A 36 -28.70 -1.52 12.42
CA ASN A 36 -29.46 -0.34 12.83
C ASN A 36 -28.67 0.98 12.61
N ARG A 37 -27.75 1.00 11.65
CA ARG A 37 -26.87 2.14 11.36
C ARG A 37 -27.07 2.61 9.92
N LYS A 38 -26.67 3.85 9.65
CA LYS A 38 -26.51 4.35 8.29
C LYS A 38 -25.12 4.01 7.77
N ILE A 39 -25.01 3.80 6.49
CA ILE A 39 -23.73 3.51 5.81
C ILE A 39 -23.56 4.48 4.64
N CYS A 40 -22.44 5.20 4.60
CA CYS A 40 -22.01 5.98 3.45
C CYS A 40 -20.86 5.25 2.74
N VAL A 41 -21.06 4.88 1.49
CA VAL A 41 -20.03 4.31 0.63
C VAL A 41 -19.26 5.46 -0.03
N VAL A 42 -18.00 5.61 0.32
CA VAL A 42 -17.08 6.60 -0.25
C VAL A 42 -16.25 5.95 -1.34
N SER A 43 -16.24 6.53 -2.53
CA SER A 43 -15.49 6.00 -3.67
C SER A 43 -14.98 7.13 -4.55
N GLU A 44 -14.12 6.78 -5.53
CA GLU A 44 -13.75 7.71 -6.61
C GLU A 44 -14.45 7.30 -7.92
N SER A 45 -14.45 8.22 -8.89
CA SER A 45 -15.27 8.15 -10.10
C SER A 45 -15.09 6.86 -10.93
N HIS A 46 -13.86 6.34 -11.07
CA HIS A 46 -13.59 5.14 -11.85
C HIS A 46 -14.11 3.89 -11.13
N VAL A 47 -13.72 3.67 -9.88
CA VAL A 47 -14.16 2.50 -9.08
C VAL A 47 -15.66 2.52 -8.84
N ALA A 48 -16.23 3.70 -8.61
CA ALA A 48 -17.67 3.87 -8.46
C ALA A 48 -18.44 3.37 -9.70
N SER A 49 -17.94 3.70 -10.91
CA SER A 49 -18.57 3.25 -12.16
C SER A 49 -18.59 1.72 -12.32
N LEU A 50 -17.69 1.00 -11.65
CA LEU A 50 -17.56 -0.45 -11.74
C LEU A 50 -18.35 -1.19 -10.65
N TYR A 51 -18.39 -0.66 -9.42
CA TYR A 51 -18.80 -1.46 -8.27
C TYR A 51 -19.82 -0.80 -7.36
N LEU A 52 -20.01 0.53 -7.39
CA LEU A 52 -20.80 1.24 -6.39
C LEU A 52 -22.26 0.76 -6.37
N ASP A 53 -22.92 0.66 -7.52
CA ASP A 53 -24.32 0.24 -7.60
C ASP A 53 -24.53 -1.19 -7.08
N ALA A 54 -23.59 -2.10 -7.40
CA ALA A 54 -23.62 -3.47 -6.90
C ALA A 54 -23.49 -3.53 -5.38
N ILE A 55 -22.57 -2.74 -4.80
CA ILE A 55 -22.39 -2.65 -3.36
C ILE A 55 -23.62 -2.08 -2.68
N LEU A 56 -24.12 -0.92 -3.13
CA LEU A 56 -25.32 -0.29 -2.56
C LEU A 56 -26.53 -1.24 -2.59
N HIS A 57 -26.70 -1.94 -3.74
CA HIS A 57 -27.78 -2.92 -3.87
C HIS A 57 -27.61 -4.09 -2.89
N SER A 58 -26.39 -4.60 -2.71
CA SER A 58 -26.13 -5.75 -1.85
C SER A 58 -26.38 -5.43 -0.37
N ILE A 59 -25.99 -4.23 0.10
CA ILE A 59 -26.04 -3.87 1.53
C ILE A 59 -27.35 -3.18 1.96
N LYS A 60 -28.28 -2.86 1.04
CA LYS A 60 -29.50 -2.10 1.34
C LYS A 60 -30.37 -2.68 2.47
N ASP A 61 -30.38 -4.03 2.60
CA ASP A 61 -31.15 -4.76 3.62
C ASP A 61 -30.26 -5.17 4.83
N ALA A 62 -29.02 -4.71 4.84
CA ALA A 62 -28.06 -4.98 5.94
C ALA A 62 -27.92 -3.82 6.92
N CYS A 63 -28.53 -2.65 6.62
CA CYS A 63 -28.48 -1.44 7.43
C CYS A 63 -29.78 -0.62 7.26
N THR A 64 -29.93 0.49 8.01
CA THR A 64 -31.17 1.28 7.98
C THR A 64 -31.26 2.24 6.80
N TYR A 65 -30.10 2.71 6.30
CA TYR A 65 -30.01 3.67 5.20
C TYR A 65 -28.64 3.60 4.54
N THR A 66 -28.61 3.74 3.23
CA THR A 66 -27.37 3.80 2.47
C THR A 66 -27.33 5.06 1.62
N THR A 67 -26.17 5.71 1.57
CA THR A 67 -25.85 6.80 0.66
C THR A 67 -24.45 6.60 0.10
N SER A 68 -24.03 7.44 -0.82
CA SER A 68 -22.68 7.40 -1.38
C SER A 68 -22.12 8.80 -1.55
N PHE A 69 -20.80 8.89 -1.44
CA PHE A 69 -20.02 10.08 -1.77
C PHE A 69 -18.93 9.70 -2.79
N VAL A 70 -18.96 10.33 -3.96
CA VAL A 70 -18.02 10.02 -5.04
C VAL A 70 -17.25 11.29 -5.41
N PHE A 71 -15.92 11.17 -5.44
CA PHE A 71 -15.01 12.23 -5.82
C PHE A 71 -14.20 11.87 -7.08
N PRO A 72 -13.54 12.83 -7.77
CA PRO A 72 -12.74 12.54 -8.95
C PRO A 72 -11.58 11.58 -8.66
N GLU A 73 -11.28 10.67 -9.58
CA GLU A 73 -10.15 9.75 -9.47
C GLU A 73 -8.79 10.47 -9.39
N GLY A 74 -7.79 9.80 -8.80
CA GLY A 74 -6.41 10.24 -8.77
C GLY A 74 -5.97 10.91 -7.46
N GLU A 75 -4.64 10.99 -7.29
CA GLU A 75 -3.98 11.50 -6.07
C GLU A 75 -4.35 12.97 -5.80
N ALA A 76 -4.65 13.77 -6.83
CA ALA A 76 -5.05 15.17 -6.67
C ALA A 76 -6.30 15.36 -5.80
N SER A 77 -7.13 14.33 -5.67
CA SER A 77 -8.32 14.34 -4.79
C SER A 77 -7.99 14.00 -3.33
N LYS A 78 -6.79 13.54 -3.02
CA LYS A 78 -6.39 13.17 -1.66
C LYS A 78 -6.01 14.40 -0.82
N ASN A 79 -6.96 15.26 -0.54
CA ASN A 79 -6.74 16.55 0.11
C ASN A 79 -7.85 16.94 1.08
N LEU A 80 -7.60 17.98 1.90
CA LEU A 80 -8.54 18.47 2.92
C LEU A 80 -9.83 19.05 2.34
N ASN A 81 -9.85 19.51 1.10
CA ASN A 81 -11.08 20.06 0.49
C ASN A 81 -12.08 18.93 0.22
N VAL A 82 -11.63 17.81 -0.34
CA VAL A 82 -12.50 16.62 -0.56
C VAL A 82 -12.98 16.06 0.78
N VAL A 83 -12.14 16.04 1.81
CA VAL A 83 -12.56 15.64 3.17
C VAL A 83 -13.65 16.57 3.70
N ARG A 84 -13.51 17.90 3.50
CA ARG A 84 -14.53 18.88 3.89
C ARG A 84 -15.84 18.63 3.15
N ASP A 85 -15.79 18.34 1.87
CA ASP A 85 -16.99 18.07 1.07
C ASP A 85 -17.68 16.77 1.57
N LEU A 86 -16.90 15.74 1.92
CA LEU A 86 -17.43 14.53 2.56
C LEU A 86 -18.09 14.85 3.91
N TYR A 87 -17.50 15.71 4.76
CA TYR A 87 -18.15 16.12 6.01
C TYR A 87 -19.47 16.85 5.76
N THR A 88 -19.53 17.71 4.76
CA THR A 88 -20.76 18.41 4.38
C THR A 88 -21.84 17.41 4.01
N HIS A 89 -21.52 16.43 3.16
CA HIS A 89 -22.42 15.35 2.79
C HIS A 89 -22.94 14.58 4.01
N LEU A 90 -22.04 14.17 4.91
CA LEU A 90 -22.41 13.42 6.11
C LEU A 90 -23.33 14.21 7.06
N ILE A 91 -23.09 15.55 7.19
CA ILE A 91 -23.93 16.44 8.01
C ILE A 91 -25.32 16.59 7.40
N GLU A 92 -25.41 16.81 6.08
CA GLU A 92 -26.69 16.95 5.35
C GLU A 92 -27.53 15.67 5.44
N GLU A 93 -26.88 14.49 5.32
CA GLU A 93 -27.48 13.17 5.47
C GLU A 93 -27.70 12.77 6.96
N LYS A 94 -27.38 13.66 7.89
CA LYS A 94 -27.59 13.49 9.35
C LYS A 94 -26.92 12.23 9.91
N PHE A 95 -25.67 11.98 9.50
CA PHE A 95 -24.85 10.91 10.06
C PHE A 95 -24.48 11.23 11.52
N ASP A 96 -24.63 10.26 12.40
CA ASP A 96 -24.23 10.36 13.80
C ASP A 96 -22.94 9.55 14.08
N ARG A 97 -22.50 9.58 15.36
CA ARG A 97 -21.24 8.92 15.78
C ARG A 97 -21.25 7.38 15.72
N ASN A 98 -22.40 6.78 15.51
CA ASN A 98 -22.56 5.33 15.44
C ASN A 98 -22.70 4.84 14.00
N ASP A 99 -22.81 5.76 13.05
CA ASP A 99 -22.89 5.43 11.64
C ASP A 99 -21.51 5.06 11.06
N VAL A 100 -21.47 4.50 9.86
CA VAL A 100 -20.30 3.83 9.33
C VAL A 100 -19.94 4.36 7.94
N LEU A 101 -18.65 4.51 7.67
CA LEU A 101 -18.14 4.73 6.32
C LEU A 101 -17.64 3.42 5.73
N ILE A 102 -17.86 3.23 4.43
CA ILE A 102 -17.21 2.18 3.64
C ILE A 102 -16.29 2.85 2.62
N ALA A 103 -14.99 2.57 2.69
CA ALA A 103 -14.01 3.00 1.71
C ALA A 103 -13.95 1.97 0.56
N LEU A 104 -14.58 2.25 -0.56
CA LEU A 104 -14.58 1.39 -1.75
C LEU A 104 -13.60 1.94 -2.79
N GLY A 105 -12.35 1.44 -2.82
CA GLY A 105 -11.36 1.97 -3.75
C GLY A 105 -9.92 1.59 -3.49
N GLY A 106 -9.01 2.24 -4.19
CA GLY A 106 -7.58 2.14 -3.98
C GLY A 106 -7.09 2.86 -2.73
N GLY A 107 -5.77 3.03 -2.58
CA GLY A 107 -5.15 3.68 -1.42
C GLY A 107 -5.65 5.10 -1.16
N VAL A 108 -5.89 5.91 -2.20
CA VAL A 108 -6.42 7.27 -2.08
C VAL A 108 -7.76 7.26 -1.34
N VAL A 109 -8.68 6.39 -1.76
CA VAL A 109 -10.02 6.27 -1.15
C VAL A 109 -9.91 5.76 0.29
N GLY A 110 -9.08 4.73 0.52
CA GLY A 110 -8.87 4.16 1.86
C GLY A 110 -8.33 5.18 2.85
N ASP A 111 -7.28 5.90 2.47
CA ASP A 111 -6.61 6.91 3.31
C ASP A 111 -7.51 8.11 3.61
N LEU A 112 -8.17 8.67 2.58
CA LEU A 112 -9.07 9.81 2.72
C LEU A 112 -10.28 9.47 3.58
N THR A 113 -10.94 8.34 3.30
CA THR A 113 -12.12 7.90 4.05
C THR A 113 -11.77 7.57 5.49
N GLY A 114 -10.66 6.85 5.71
CA GLY A 114 -10.18 6.55 7.05
C GLY A 114 -9.84 7.80 7.87
N TYR A 115 -9.21 8.80 7.23
CA TYR A 115 -8.95 10.10 7.88
C TYR A 115 -10.25 10.85 8.18
N ALA A 116 -11.19 10.87 7.25
CA ALA A 116 -12.51 11.47 7.49
C ALA A 116 -13.23 10.75 8.64
N ALA A 117 -13.19 9.42 8.67
CA ALA A 117 -13.76 8.63 9.77
C ALA A 117 -13.09 8.95 11.12
N ALA A 118 -11.76 9.09 11.13
CA ALA A 118 -11.01 9.41 12.36
C ALA A 118 -11.37 10.77 12.97
N THR A 119 -11.81 11.71 12.15
CA THR A 119 -11.98 13.13 12.55
C THR A 119 -13.43 13.58 12.60
N TYR A 120 -14.33 12.99 11.81
CA TYR A 120 -15.77 13.29 11.86
C TYR A 120 -16.32 12.88 13.24
N LEU A 121 -17.01 13.82 13.92
CA LEU A 121 -17.54 13.65 15.28
C LEU A 121 -16.55 13.09 16.32
N ARG A 122 -15.25 13.30 16.13
CA ARG A 122 -14.11 12.77 16.93
C ARG A 122 -13.87 11.28 16.77
N GLY A 123 -14.33 10.70 15.69
CA GLY A 123 -14.12 9.32 15.30
C GLY A 123 -15.43 8.57 15.13
N ILE A 124 -15.62 7.97 13.97
CA ILE A 124 -16.67 7.01 13.63
C ILE A 124 -16.04 5.75 13.05
N ASP A 125 -16.80 4.68 13.02
CA ASP A 125 -16.32 3.41 12.45
C ASP A 125 -16.20 3.46 10.92
N PHE A 126 -15.25 2.70 10.36
CA PHE A 126 -15.18 2.50 8.95
C PHE A 126 -14.76 1.08 8.55
N ILE A 127 -15.12 0.69 7.33
CA ILE A 127 -14.77 -0.57 6.67
C ILE A 127 -13.96 -0.24 5.43
N GLN A 128 -12.93 -1.03 5.12
CA GLN A 128 -12.18 -0.91 3.88
C GLN A 128 -12.55 -2.03 2.89
N ILE A 129 -12.81 -1.66 1.65
CA ILE A 129 -12.97 -2.56 0.50
C ILE A 129 -11.90 -2.16 -0.55
N PRO A 130 -10.65 -2.65 -0.38
CA PRO A 130 -9.55 -2.26 -1.25
C PRO A 130 -9.72 -2.89 -2.64
N THR A 131 -9.60 -2.07 -3.71
CA THR A 131 -9.84 -2.51 -5.09
C THR A 131 -8.60 -2.52 -5.97
N SER A 132 -7.45 -2.10 -5.49
CA SER A 132 -6.17 -2.26 -6.18
C SER A 132 -5.28 -3.25 -5.44
N LEU A 133 -4.35 -3.91 -6.15
CA LEU A 133 -3.41 -4.84 -5.51
C LEU A 133 -2.60 -4.14 -4.42
N LEU A 134 -2.09 -2.93 -4.71
CA LEU A 134 -1.36 -2.12 -3.72
C LEU A 134 -2.18 -1.86 -2.46
N SER A 135 -3.47 -1.52 -2.60
CA SER A 135 -4.32 -1.30 -1.43
C SER A 135 -4.62 -2.59 -0.67
N GLN A 136 -4.73 -3.73 -1.35
CA GLN A 136 -4.96 -5.03 -0.71
C GLN A 136 -3.75 -5.53 0.10
N VAL A 137 -2.52 -5.18 -0.31
CA VAL A 137 -1.32 -5.69 0.37
C VAL A 137 -0.60 -4.64 1.23
N ASP A 138 -0.97 -3.37 1.09
CA ASP A 138 -0.28 -2.30 1.81
C ASP A 138 -1.22 -1.32 2.49
N SER A 139 -1.86 -0.39 1.79
CA SER A 139 -2.49 0.79 2.42
C SER A 139 -3.69 0.45 3.32
N SER A 140 -4.42 -0.65 3.11
CA SER A 140 -5.55 -1.03 3.96
C SER A 140 -5.16 -1.62 5.33
N ILE A 141 -3.86 -1.86 5.59
CA ILE A 141 -3.41 -2.57 6.78
C ILE A 141 -2.56 -1.66 7.67
N GLY A 142 -2.91 -1.62 8.96
CA GLY A 142 -2.12 -0.90 9.98
C GLY A 142 -2.59 0.50 10.27
N GLY A 143 -3.80 0.88 9.82
CA GLY A 143 -4.55 2.04 10.27
C GLY A 143 -3.92 3.41 10.00
N LYS A 144 -2.88 3.49 9.15
CA LYS A 144 -2.38 4.78 8.67
C LYS A 144 -3.42 5.36 7.71
N THR A 145 -3.98 6.51 8.05
CA THR A 145 -4.94 7.24 7.22
C THR A 145 -4.48 8.68 7.09
N GLY A 146 -4.80 9.35 5.99
CA GLY A 146 -4.35 10.71 5.81
C GLY A 146 -4.61 11.27 4.43
N VAL A 147 -4.25 12.54 4.31
CA VAL A 147 -4.35 13.31 3.08
C VAL A 147 -3.08 14.10 2.84
N ASP A 148 -2.92 14.52 1.62
CA ASP A 148 -1.85 15.41 1.22
C ASP A 148 -2.13 16.84 1.67
N PHE A 149 -1.08 17.58 1.93
CA PHE A 149 -1.16 18.99 2.26
C PHE A 149 -0.28 19.78 1.27
N ASP A 150 -0.91 20.53 0.39
CA ASP A 150 -0.28 21.20 -0.74
C ASP A 150 0.56 20.22 -1.59
N SER A 151 1.86 20.45 -1.67
CA SER A 151 2.80 19.60 -2.40
C SER A 151 3.40 18.45 -1.55
N TYR A 152 2.95 18.29 -0.31
CA TYR A 152 3.52 17.32 0.63
C TYR A 152 2.58 16.13 0.81
N LYS A 153 3.01 14.94 0.39
CA LYS A 153 2.23 13.71 0.53
C LYS A 153 2.10 13.27 1.99
N ASN A 154 0.90 12.81 2.35
CA ASN A 154 0.59 12.15 3.64
C ASN A 154 1.02 12.95 4.88
N MET A 155 0.95 14.30 4.83
CA MET A 155 1.38 15.14 5.95
C MET A 155 0.35 15.29 7.05
N VAL A 156 -0.92 15.15 6.70
CA VAL A 156 -2.03 15.29 7.64
C VAL A 156 -2.73 13.94 7.74
N GLY A 157 -2.74 13.35 8.92
CA GLY A 157 -3.28 12.01 9.07
C GLY A 157 -3.52 11.60 10.51
N ALA A 158 -4.09 10.42 10.67
CA ALA A 158 -4.37 9.79 11.94
C ALA A 158 -4.14 8.28 11.87
N PHE A 159 -3.82 7.67 13.00
CA PHE A 159 -3.93 6.23 13.14
C PHE A 159 -5.38 5.89 13.50
N HIS A 160 -6.10 5.30 12.55
CA HIS A 160 -7.48 4.88 12.74
C HIS A 160 -7.69 3.49 12.13
N MET A 161 -7.95 2.50 12.98
CA MET A 161 -8.07 1.11 12.51
C MET A 161 -9.47 0.88 11.93
N PRO A 162 -9.61 0.20 10.77
CA PRO A 162 -10.91 -0.20 10.26
C PRO A 162 -11.54 -1.25 11.17
N LYS A 163 -12.84 -1.48 11.04
CA LYS A 163 -13.55 -2.58 11.70
C LYS A 163 -13.52 -3.88 10.90
N LEU A 164 -13.27 -3.76 9.60
CA LEU A 164 -13.15 -4.86 8.66
C LEU A 164 -12.34 -4.38 7.45
N VAL A 165 -11.49 -5.24 6.93
CA VAL A 165 -10.95 -5.13 5.58
C VAL A 165 -11.52 -6.27 4.74
N TYR A 166 -12.39 -5.92 3.80
CA TYR A 166 -13.06 -6.88 2.93
C TYR A 166 -12.37 -6.92 1.57
N MET A 167 -11.61 -7.95 1.32
CA MET A 167 -10.89 -8.13 0.07
C MET A 167 -11.69 -9.01 -0.89
N ASN A 168 -12.22 -8.41 -1.96
CA ASN A 168 -12.74 -9.14 -3.08
C ASN A 168 -11.62 -9.32 -4.12
N LEU A 169 -11.12 -10.53 -4.28
CA LEU A 169 -10.01 -10.83 -5.19
C LEU A 169 -10.41 -10.63 -6.66
N SER A 170 -11.70 -10.81 -7.00
CA SER A 170 -12.15 -10.69 -8.39
C SER A 170 -12.04 -9.28 -8.96
N VAL A 171 -11.97 -8.23 -8.11
CA VAL A 171 -11.80 -6.85 -8.58
C VAL A 171 -10.46 -6.63 -9.29
N LEU A 172 -9.46 -7.47 -9.02
CA LEU A 172 -8.16 -7.41 -9.69
C LEU A 172 -8.26 -7.73 -11.20
N LYS A 173 -9.33 -8.39 -11.66
CA LYS A 173 -9.57 -8.65 -13.09
C LYS A 173 -9.87 -7.37 -13.89
N THR A 174 -10.32 -6.31 -13.23
CA THR A 174 -10.60 -5.01 -13.87
C THR A 174 -9.45 -4.02 -13.66
N LEU A 175 -8.46 -4.38 -12.83
CA LEU A 175 -7.29 -3.56 -12.59
C LEU A 175 -6.39 -3.55 -13.83
N SER A 176 -5.87 -2.38 -14.21
CA SER A 176 -4.90 -2.31 -15.31
C SER A 176 -3.62 -3.07 -14.97
N ASN A 177 -2.98 -3.66 -15.99
CA ASN A 177 -1.72 -4.38 -15.79
C ASN A 177 -0.65 -3.51 -15.11
N ARG A 178 -0.56 -2.22 -15.44
CA ARG A 178 0.38 -1.29 -14.81
C ARG A 178 0.12 -1.14 -13.31
N GLN A 179 -1.13 -1.03 -12.90
CA GLN A 179 -1.51 -0.95 -11.47
C GLN A 179 -1.27 -2.28 -10.74
N PHE A 180 -1.50 -3.41 -11.42
CA PHE A 180 -1.17 -4.73 -10.87
C PHE A 180 0.34 -4.86 -10.64
N CYS A 181 1.16 -4.55 -11.64
CA CYS A 181 2.62 -4.56 -11.54
C CYS A 181 3.13 -3.61 -10.43
N SER A 182 2.51 -2.45 -10.27
CA SER A 182 2.81 -1.53 -9.17
C SER A 182 2.56 -2.19 -7.80
N GLY A 183 1.45 -2.91 -7.62
CA GLY A 183 1.19 -3.65 -6.38
C GLY A 183 2.22 -4.74 -6.08
N MET A 184 2.80 -5.36 -7.11
CA MET A 184 3.85 -6.37 -6.96
C MET A 184 5.13 -5.82 -6.30
N GLY A 185 5.36 -4.50 -6.38
CA GLY A 185 6.48 -3.85 -5.69
C GLY A 185 6.48 -4.09 -4.20
N GLU A 186 5.33 -3.94 -3.54
CA GLU A 186 5.17 -4.19 -2.12
C GLU A 186 5.25 -5.69 -1.78
N ILE A 187 4.69 -6.53 -2.63
CA ILE A 187 4.70 -7.99 -2.45
C ILE A 187 6.13 -8.55 -2.48
N ILE A 188 6.91 -8.19 -3.49
CA ILE A 188 8.32 -8.59 -3.62
C ILE A 188 9.11 -8.04 -2.43
N LYS A 189 8.90 -6.80 -2.05
CA LYS A 189 9.52 -6.19 -0.88
C LYS A 189 9.26 -7.01 0.39
N HIS A 190 8.03 -7.46 0.63
CA HIS A 190 7.69 -8.26 1.81
C HIS A 190 8.49 -9.57 1.86
N GLY A 191 8.63 -10.26 0.72
CA GLY A 191 9.48 -11.43 0.61
C GLY A 191 10.94 -11.14 0.92
N LEU A 192 11.49 -10.08 0.34
CA LEU A 192 12.88 -9.68 0.50
C LEU A 192 13.24 -9.31 1.95
N ILE A 193 12.35 -8.65 2.69
CA ILE A 193 12.66 -8.14 4.04
C ILE A 193 12.34 -9.12 5.17
N LYS A 194 11.40 -10.06 4.99
CA LYS A 194 10.87 -10.87 6.10
C LYS A 194 10.67 -12.34 5.80
N ASN A 195 10.63 -12.78 4.54
CA ASN A 195 10.28 -14.17 4.25
C ASN A 195 10.92 -14.66 2.93
N ALA A 196 12.13 -15.24 3.04
CA ALA A 196 12.85 -15.80 1.90
C ALA A 196 12.05 -16.91 1.17
N ASN A 197 11.33 -17.76 1.91
CA ASN A 197 10.51 -18.82 1.30
C ASN A 197 9.36 -18.22 0.48
N TYR A 198 8.76 -17.13 0.96
CA TYR A 198 7.73 -16.41 0.21
C TYR A 198 8.32 -15.79 -1.06
N PHE A 199 9.53 -15.21 -1.00
CA PHE A 199 10.22 -14.69 -2.18
C PHE A 199 10.48 -15.79 -3.23
N ILE A 200 10.88 -16.98 -2.81
CA ILE A 200 11.06 -18.15 -3.70
C ILE A 200 9.72 -18.56 -4.30
N TRP A 201 8.68 -18.68 -3.47
CA TRP A 201 7.34 -19.06 -3.89
C TRP A 201 6.76 -18.11 -4.96
N LEU A 202 6.99 -16.80 -4.83
CA LEU A 202 6.56 -15.80 -5.83
C LEU A 202 7.16 -16.07 -7.21
N LYS A 203 8.44 -16.44 -7.28
CA LYS A 203 9.12 -16.78 -8.54
C LYS A 203 8.61 -18.10 -9.13
N GLU A 204 8.37 -19.11 -8.31
CA GLU A 204 7.87 -20.40 -8.75
C GLU A 204 6.44 -20.33 -9.28
N ASN A 205 5.65 -19.35 -8.84
CA ASN A 205 4.25 -19.13 -9.25
C ASN A 205 4.05 -17.93 -10.18
N GLU A 206 5.12 -17.38 -10.77
CA GLU A 206 5.08 -16.19 -11.63
C GLU A 206 4.04 -16.31 -12.76
N ALA A 207 3.99 -17.46 -13.44
CA ALA A 207 3.07 -17.68 -14.55
C ALA A 207 1.60 -17.67 -14.12
N GLN A 208 1.28 -18.26 -12.97
CA GLN A 208 -0.08 -18.28 -12.40
C GLN A 208 -0.49 -16.90 -11.91
N ILE A 209 0.45 -16.16 -11.30
CA ILE A 209 0.24 -14.77 -10.85
C ILE A 209 -0.05 -13.87 -12.07
N ALA A 210 0.76 -13.98 -13.13
CA ALA A 210 0.56 -13.23 -14.37
C ALA A 210 -0.76 -13.57 -15.08
N ALA A 211 -1.22 -14.82 -14.97
CA ALA A 211 -2.51 -15.27 -15.49
C ALA A 211 -3.71 -14.86 -14.63
N LEU A 212 -3.49 -14.17 -13.49
CA LEU A 212 -4.52 -13.83 -12.51
C LEU A 212 -5.32 -15.06 -12.03
N ASP A 213 -4.62 -16.20 -11.81
CA ASP A 213 -5.23 -17.36 -11.17
C ASP A 213 -5.64 -17.00 -9.75
N LEU A 214 -6.94 -16.85 -9.50
CA LEU A 214 -7.45 -16.30 -8.23
C LEU A 214 -7.00 -17.08 -6.99
N PRO A 215 -6.96 -18.43 -6.99
CA PRO A 215 -6.41 -19.17 -5.86
C PRO A 215 -4.95 -18.79 -5.55
N THR A 216 -4.09 -18.74 -6.58
CA THR A 216 -2.67 -18.38 -6.44
C THR A 216 -2.51 -16.91 -6.01
N VAL A 217 -3.28 -15.99 -6.63
CA VAL A 217 -3.27 -14.57 -6.26
C VAL A 217 -3.79 -14.37 -4.83
N GLY A 218 -4.80 -15.12 -4.42
CA GLY A 218 -5.31 -15.10 -3.04
C GLY A 218 -4.26 -15.54 -2.02
N GLU A 219 -3.49 -16.61 -2.32
CA GLU A 219 -2.38 -17.06 -1.48
C GLU A 219 -1.27 -16.01 -1.42
N MET A 220 -0.90 -15.44 -2.57
CA MET A 220 0.08 -14.36 -2.67
C MET A 220 -0.28 -13.17 -1.77
N ILE A 221 -1.52 -12.70 -1.84
CA ILE A 221 -1.99 -11.56 -1.04
C ILE A 221 -2.02 -11.93 0.44
N TYR A 222 -2.49 -13.13 0.78
CA TYR A 222 -2.55 -13.60 2.15
C TYR A 222 -1.16 -13.64 2.81
N GLU A 223 -0.17 -14.25 2.17
CA GLU A 223 1.19 -14.33 2.69
C GLU A 223 1.85 -12.95 2.82
N SER A 224 1.62 -12.07 1.84
CA SER A 224 2.05 -10.67 1.91
C SER A 224 1.46 -9.96 3.14
N ASN A 225 0.16 -10.17 3.38
CA ASN A 225 -0.56 -9.57 4.51
C ASN A 225 -0.14 -10.16 5.86
N VAL A 226 0.23 -11.44 5.93
CA VAL A 226 0.83 -12.05 7.12
C VAL A 226 2.13 -11.33 7.49
N VAL A 227 3.00 -11.07 6.52
CA VAL A 227 4.25 -10.31 6.77
C VAL A 227 3.93 -8.93 7.32
N LYS A 228 3.05 -8.18 6.64
CA LYS A 228 2.73 -6.81 7.06
C LYS A 228 2.02 -6.77 8.41
N LYS A 229 1.05 -7.67 8.62
CA LYS A 229 0.34 -7.79 9.91
C LYS A 229 1.33 -7.97 11.06
N ASN A 230 2.25 -8.94 10.95
CA ASN A 230 3.20 -9.22 12.02
C ASN A 230 4.06 -7.99 12.36
N VAL A 231 4.52 -7.27 11.35
CA VAL A 231 5.30 -6.03 11.54
C VAL A 231 4.47 -4.92 12.18
N VAL A 232 3.19 -4.79 11.79
CA VAL A 232 2.27 -3.77 12.35
C VAL A 232 1.91 -4.10 13.80
N GLU A 233 1.67 -5.37 14.13
CA GLU A 233 1.36 -5.80 15.49
C GLU A 233 2.54 -5.57 16.44
N ASN A 234 3.78 -5.83 15.97
CA ASN A 234 4.99 -5.60 16.76
C ASN A 234 5.33 -4.11 16.95
N ASP A 235 4.96 -3.26 15.99
CA ASP A 235 5.26 -1.83 16.02
C ASP A 235 4.14 -0.98 15.38
N PRO A 236 3.01 -0.79 16.06
CA PRO A 236 1.85 -0.10 15.50
C PRO A 236 2.11 1.35 15.09
N THR A 237 3.05 2.02 15.74
CA THR A 237 3.33 3.47 15.58
C THR A 237 4.62 3.79 14.83
N GLU A 238 5.29 2.79 14.23
CA GLU A 238 6.52 2.95 13.42
C GLU A 238 7.69 3.57 14.18
N LYS A 239 7.94 3.10 15.37
CA LYS A 239 9.10 3.55 16.19
C LYS A 239 10.31 2.61 16.11
N GLY A 240 10.17 1.42 15.55
CA GLY A 240 11.17 0.37 15.50
C GLY A 240 11.10 -0.48 14.23
N GLU A 241 10.66 -1.73 14.37
CA GLU A 241 10.66 -2.75 13.32
C GLU A 241 9.85 -2.37 12.08
N ARG A 242 8.74 -1.64 12.26
CA ARG A 242 7.89 -1.21 11.13
C ARG A 242 8.65 -0.35 10.11
N ALA A 243 9.76 0.26 10.53
CA ALA A 243 10.64 0.98 9.60
C ALA A 243 11.21 0.08 8.49
N LEU A 244 11.33 -1.24 8.71
CA LEU A 244 11.82 -2.18 7.69
C LEU A 244 10.91 -2.22 6.46
N LEU A 245 9.61 -1.93 6.60
CA LEU A 245 8.68 -1.78 5.48
C LEU A 245 9.09 -0.65 4.51
N ASN A 246 10.01 0.23 4.91
CA ASN A 246 10.55 1.26 4.05
C ASN A 246 11.77 0.79 3.22
N PHE A 247 12.04 -0.51 3.11
CA PHE A 247 13.02 -1.04 2.15
C PHE A 247 12.67 -0.55 0.75
N GLY A 248 13.64 0.02 0.03
CA GLY A 248 13.43 0.63 -1.27
C GLY A 248 12.81 2.05 -1.26
N HIS A 249 12.17 2.48 -0.18
CA HIS A 249 11.40 3.74 -0.17
C HIS A 249 12.28 4.99 -0.15
N THR A 250 13.46 4.97 0.42
CA THR A 250 14.33 6.17 0.50
C THR A 250 14.67 6.71 -0.89
N LEU A 251 15.20 5.86 -1.76
CA LEU A 251 15.47 6.24 -3.16
C LEU A 251 14.20 6.19 -4.02
N GLY A 252 13.26 5.29 -3.72
CA GLY A 252 11.98 5.20 -4.42
C GLY A 252 11.19 6.51 -4.36
N HIS A 253 10.99 7.10 -3.18
CA HIS A 253 10.32 8.40 -3.02
C HIS A 253 11.09 9.56 -3.66
N ALA A 254 12.42 9.52 -3.61
CA ALA A 254 13.25 10.52 -4.27
C ALA A 254 13.05 10.46 -5.80
N ILE A 255 12.96 9.26 -6.38
CA ILE A 255 12.67 9.04 -7.80
C ILE A 255 11.23 9.44 -8.13
N GLU A 256 10.25 9.06 -7.32
CA GLU A 256 8.85 9.46 -7.50
C GLU A 256 8.71 10.99 -7.59
N LYS A 257 9.40 11.72 -6.71
CA LYS A 257 9.45 13.17 -6.74
C LYS A 257 10.20 13.71 -7.96
N TYR A 258 11.34 13.11 -8.33
CA TYR A 258 12.13 13.51 -9.50
C TYR A 258 11.35 13.34 -10.79
N MET A 259 10.57 12.26 -10.90
CA MET A 259 9.69 11.97 -12.04
C MET A 259 8.36 12.73 -11.99
N ASN A 260 8.24 13.71 -11.11
CA ASN A 260 7.03 14.54 -10.96
C ASN A 260 5.74 13.70 -10.81
N PHE A 261 5.85 12.56 -10.11
CA PHE A 261 4.76 11.60 -9.86
C PHE A 261 4.15 10.93 -11.10
N GLU A 262 4.87 10.92 -12.23
CA GLU A 262 4.47 10.17 -13.44
C GLU A 262 4.64 8.66 -13.27
N PHE A 263 5.61 8.25 -12.45
CA PHE A 263 5.77 6.85 -12.05
C PHE A 263 4.81 6.53 -10.89
N LEU A 264 4.22 5.32 -10.93
CA LEU A 264 3.41 4.85 -9.83
C LEU A 264 4.27 4.53 -8.61
N HIS A 265 3.68 4.65 -7.43
CA HIS A 265 4.38 4.40 -6.16
C HIS A 265 5.11 3.05 -6.15
N GLY A 266 4.44 1.96 -6.47
CA GLY A 266 5.06 0.62 -6.47
C GLY A 266 6.12 0.42 -7.57
N GLU A 267 6.03 1.14 -8.70
CA GLU A 267 7.10 1.20 -9.70
C GLU A 267 8.36 1.82 -9.07
N CYS A 268 8.21 2.91 -8.33
CA CYS A 268 9.30 3.56 -7.62
C CYS A 268 9.85 2.68 -6.48
N VAL A 269 8.98 1.93 -5.79
CA VAL A 269 9.38 0.96 -4.77
C VAL A 269 10.22 -0.16 -5.39
N LEU A 270 9.85 -0.71 -6.54
CA LEU A 270 10.65 -1.73 -7.24
C LEU A 270 12.04 -1.21 -7.61
N ILE A 271 12.12 -0.01 -8.19
CA ILE A 271 13.41 0.64 -8.50
C ILE A 271 14.22 0.82 -7.21
N GLY A 272 13.60 1.31 -6.18
CA GLY A 272 14.23 1.51 -4.88
C GLY A 272 14.71 0.21 -4.22
N CYS A 273 13.94 -0.88 -4.33
CA CYS A 273 14.34 -2.21 -3.87
C CYS A 273 15.55 -2.73 -4.65
N ALA A 274 15.60 -2.53 -5.97
CA ALA A 274 16.76 -2.86 -6.78
C ALA A 274 18.00 -2.08 -6.31
N LEU A 275 17.87 -0.77 -6.10
CA LEU A 275 18.95 0.10 -5.61
C LEU A 275 19.44 -0.29 -4.21
N ALA A 276 18.52 -0.54 -3.28
CA ALA A 276 18.86 -0.98 -1.93
C ALA A 276 19.57 -2.36 -1.94
N SER A 277 19.17 -3.25 -2.86
CA SER A 277 19.84 -4.54 -3.05
C SER A 277 21.25 -4.39 -3.63
N ILE A 278 21.47 -3.46 -4.58
CA ILE A 278 22.80 -3.13 -5.10
C ILE A 278 23.69 -2.60 -3.98
N ILE A 279 23.18 -1.71 -3.13
CA ILE A 279 23.94 -1.20 -1.96
C ILE A 279 24.26 -2.34 -0.99
N SER A 280 23.30 -3.22 -0.69
CA SER A 280 23.51 -4.39 0.16
C SER A 280 24.60 -5.31 -0.39
N TYR A 281 24.64 -5.53 -1.70
CA TYR A 281 25.70 -6.28 -2.37
C TYR A 281 27.08 -5.59 -2.24
N LYS A 282 27.16 -4.29 -2.50
CA LYS A 282 28.41 -3.52 -2.39
C LYS A 282 28.96 -3.49 -0.96
N LYS A 283 28.10 -3.53 0.03
CA LYS A 283 28.49 -3.68 1.45
C LYS A 283 28.87 -5.11 1.84
N GLY A 284 28.72 -6.08 0.93
CA GLY A 284 29.08 -7.48 1.15
C GLY A 284 28.03 -8.29 1.94
N ASN A 285 26.82 -7.78 2.11
CA ASN A 285 25.76 -8.44 2.86
C ASN A 285 25.12 -9.58 2.06
N ILE A 286 24.91 -9.37 0.75
CA ILE A 286 24.38 -10.39 -0.16
C ILE A 286 25.38 -10.70 -1.26
N THR A 287 25.27 -11.88 -1.82
CA THR A 287 26.13 -12.35 -2.91
C THR A 287 25.69 -11.77 -4.27
N GLN A 288 26.59 -11.84 -5.26
CA GLN A 288 26.25 -11.47 -6.63
C GLN A 288 25.13 -12.36 -7.22
N ALA A 289 25.05 -13.62 -6.80
CA ALA A 289 24.00 -14.52 -7.24
C ALA A 289 22.63 -14.11 -6.68
N GLU A 290 22.57 -13.75 -5.40
CA GLU A 290 21.35 -13.23 -4.76
C GLU A 290 20.92 -11.89 -5.40
N LEU A 291 21.85 -10.97 -5.66
CA LEU A 291 21.52 -9.72 -6.35
C LEU A 291 20.92 -9.99 -7.73
N ARG A 292 21.51 -10.89 -8.52
CA ARG A 292 20.96 -11.27 -9.84
C ARG A 292 19.58 -11.87 -9.72
N ASP A 293 19.35 -12.71 -8.73
CA ASP A 293 18.06 -13.34 -8.47
C ASP A 293 16.97 -12.31 -8.11
N ILE A 294 17.31 -11.35 -7.25
CA ILE A 294 16.42 -10.23 -6.89
C ILE A 294 16.07 -9.41 -8.13
N LEU A 295 17.06 -8.96 -8.90
CA LEU A 295 16.81 -8.13 -10.09
C LEU A 295 16.01 -8.90 -11.15
N HIS A 296 16.26 -10.21 -11.32
CA HIS A 296 15.53 -11.04 -12.25
C HIS A 296 14.04 -11.18 -11.85
N SER A 297 13.74 -11.33 -10.57
CA SER A 297 12.37 -11.44 -10.07
C SER A 297 11.50 -10.20 -10.34
N MET A 298 12.12 -9.06 -10.64
CA MET A 298 11.40 -7.81 -10.92
C MET A 298 11.08 -7.61 -12.40
N LYS A 299 11.77 -8.33 -13.32
CA LYS A 299 11.62 -8.16 -14.78
C LYS A 299 10.19 -8.32 -15.29
N PRO A 300 9.38 -9.28 -14.82
CA PRO A 300 8.00 -9.47 -15.30
C PRO A 300 7.08 -8.27 -15.04
N TYR A 301 7.44 -7.39 -14.10
CA TYR A 301 6.58 -6.31 -13.63
C TYR A 301 6.86 -4.95 -14.25
N HIS A 302 7.54 -4.94 -15.43
CA HIS A 302 7.73 -3.76 -16.27
C HIS A 302 8.21 -2.52 -15.50
N VAL A 303 9.26 -2.68 -14.69
CA VAL A 303 9.87 -1.58 -13.95
C VAL A 303 10.30 -0.48 -14.91
N PRO A 304 9.80 0.77 -14.79
CA PRO A 304 10.16 1.84 -15.69
C PRO A 304 11.64 2.21 -15.54
N LYS A 305 12.26 2.61 -16.65
CA LYS A 305 13.66 3.07 -16.66
C LYS A 305 13.72 4.57 -16.35
N LEU A 306 14.73 4.97 -15.61
CA LEU A 306 15.04 6.38 -15.47
C LEU A 306 15.48 6.97 -16.83
N PRO A 307 15.20 8.26 -17.10
CA PRO A 307 15.71 8.94 -18.27
C PRO A 307 17.24 8.78 -18.41
N ALA A 308 17.75 8.65 -19.64
CA ALA A 308 19.17 8.48 -19.88
C ALA A 308 20.01 9.67 -19.37
N ASP A 309 19.42 10.85 -19.35
CA ASP A 309 19.98 12.11 -18.87
C ASP A 309 19.60 12.44 -17.41
N ALA A 310 19.07 11.46 -16.65
CA ALA A 310 18.64 11.67 -15.27
C ALA A 310 19.78 12.23 -14.41
N ASN A 311 19.50 13.30 -13.69
CA ASN A 311 20.46 13.89 -12.77
C ASN A 311 20.43 13.18 -11.42
N PHE A 312 21.32 12.22 -11.22
CA PHE A 312 21.39 11.42 -10.00
C PHE A 312 21.69 12.25 -8.76
N ALA A 313 22.49 13.32 -8.87
CA ALA A 313 22.76 14.21 -7.74
C ALA A 313 21.46 14.90 -7.26
N THR A 314 20.57 15.26 -8.19
CA THR A 314 19.25 15.80 -7.83
C THR A 314 18.39 14.75 -7.13
N ILE A 315 18.34 13.51 -7.65
CA ILE A 315 17.60 12.41 -7.00
C ILE A 315 18.11 12.19 -5.58
N VAL A 316 19.43 12.07 -5.38
CA VAL A 316 20.03 11.88 -4.06
C VAL A 316 19.74 13.07 -3.14
N SER A 317 19.73 14.31 -3.66
CA SER A 317 19.40 15.48 -2.85
C SER A 317 18.00 15.45 -2.24
N TYR A 318 17.04 14.80 -2.91
CA TYR A 318 15.67 14.67 -2.39
C TYR A 318 15.56 13.72 -1.20
N THR A 319 16.50 12.78 -1.03
CA THR A 319 16.52 11.91 0.15
C THR A 319 16.77 12.66 1.46
N LYS A 320 17.43 13.82 1.41
CA LYS A 320 17.73 14.67 2.59
C LYS A 320 16.48 15.32 3.19
N ASN A 321 15.43 15.48 2.39
CA ASN A 321 14.17 16.08 2.82
C ASN A 321 13.19 15.04 3.40
N ASP A 322 13.58 13.76 3.45
CA ASP A 322 12.76 12.71 4.06
C ASP A 322 12.74 12.90 5.59
N LYS A 323 11.55 12.83 6.19
CA LYS A 323 11.30 12.94 7.65
C LYS A 323 12.09 11.93 8.50
N LYS A 324 12.78 11.00 7.86
CA LYS A 324 13.52 9.90 8.49
C LYS A 324 14.94 10.27 8.88
N ALA A 325 15.39 11.51 8.64
CA ALA A 325 16.70 11.98 9.06
C ALA A 325 16.73 12.21 10.59
N ILE A 326 17.44 11.35 11.33
CA ILE A 326 17.71 11.51 12.75
C ILE A 326 19.13 12.02 12.90
N GLY A 327 19.30 13.21 13.47
CA GLY A 327 20.64 13.79 13.67
C GLY A 327 21.43 14.05 12.37
N GLY A 328 20.75 14.29 11.24
CA GLY A 328 21.37 14.55 9.94
C GLY A 328 21.80 13.29 9.16
N LYS A 329 21.58 12.09 9.70
CA LYS A 329 21.80 10.83 9.00
C LYS A 329 20.49 10.26 8.45
N ILE A 330 20.53 9.71 7.25
CA ILE A 330 19.38 9.06 6.62
C ILE A 330 19.27 7.63 7.17
N LYS A 331 18.07 7.27 7.65
CA LYS A 331 17.75 5.90 8.04
C LYS A 331 17.49 5.08 6.78
N PHE A 332 18.43 4.27 6.37
CA PHE A 332 18.32 3.40 5.20
C PHE A 332 17.99 1.97 5.61
N ILE A 333 17.23 1.27 4.80
CA ILE A 333 16.95 -0.15 5.03
C ILE A 333 17.71 -0.96 3.98
N LEU A 334 18.47 -1.93 4.43
CA LEU A 334 19.28 -2.82 3.61
C LEU A 334 18.97 -4.29 3.93
N LEU A 335 19.35 -5.20 3.04
CA LEU A 335 19.29 -6.63 3.29
C LEU A 335 20.56 -7.08 4.02
N GLU A 336 20.43 -7.87 5.06
CA GLU A 336 21.49 -8.70 5.61
C GLU A 336 21.61 -9.99 4.78
N THR A 337 20.46 -10.55 4.39
CA THR A 337 20.28 -11.63 3.42
C THR A 337 18.85 -11.55 2.86
N ILE A 338 18.52 -12.31 1.83
CA ILE A 338 17.12 -12.41 1.36
C ILE A 338 16.26 -12.96 2.51
N GLY A 339 15.15 -12.25 2.79
CA GLY A 339 14.25 -12.56 3.90
C GLY A 339 14.62 -11.92 5.23
N HIS A 340 15.73 -11.19 5.29
CA HIS A 340 16.14 -10.49 6.51
C HIS A 340 16.73 -9.11 6.20
N ALA A 341 16.03 -8.06 6.61
CA ALA A 341 16.45 -6.68 6.45
C ALA A 341 16.82 -6.03 7.78
N TYR A 342 17.67 -5.00 7.73
CA TYR A 342 18.11 -4.24 8.89
C TYR A 342 18.15 -2.73 8.58
N ILE A 343 18.29 -1.93 9.64
CA ILE A 343 18.44 -0.49 9.55
C ILE A 343 19.92 -0.14 9.48
N ASP A 344 20.33 0.57 8.42
CA ASP A 344 21.67 1.10 8.24
C ASP A 344 21.65 2.64 8.34
N MET A 345 22.55 3.20 9.13
CA MET A 345 22.71 4.65 9.32
C MET A 345 23.95 5.22 8.62
N ASP A 346 24.69 4.37 7.90
CA ASP A 346 26.00 4.71 7.32
C ASP A 346 26.01 4.55 5.78
N VAL A 347 24.84 4.58 5.14
CA VAL A 347 24.74 4.70 3.68
C VAL A 347 25.06 6.14 3.29
N SER A 348 26.11 6.32 2.50
CA SER A 348 26.58 7.62 2.02
C SER A 348 25.87 8.07 0.74
N GLU A 349 26.00 9.35 0.40
CA GLU A 349 25.55 9.86 -0.91
C GLU A 349 26.29 9.19 -2.07
N GLU A 350 27.57 8.84 -1.87
CA GLU A 350 28.37 8.12 -2.86
C GLU A 350 27.83 6.72 -3.12
N ASP A 351 27.43 5.98 -2.08
CA ASP A 351 26.79 4.66 -2.23
C ASP A 351 25.51 4.74 -3.07
N MET A 352 24.69 5.77 -2.82
CA MET A 352 23.45 5.99 -3.58
C MET A 352 23.73 6.35 -5.05
N LEU A 353 24.71 7.23 -5.32
CA LEU A 353 25.09 7.60 -6.68
C LEU A 353 25.67 6.41 -7.45
N LEU A 354 26.51 5.60 -6.81
CA LEU A 354 27.07 4.39 -7.43
C LEU A 354 26.00 3.35 -7.72
N ALA A 355 25.01 3.19 -6.84
CA ALA A 355 23.89 2.28 -7.08
C ALA A 355 23.02 2.72 -8.26
N LEU A 356 22.70 4.02 -8.34
CA LEU A 356 21.94 4.59 -9.47
C LEU A 356 22.67 4.39 -10.80
N LYS A 357 23.98 4.65 -10.83
CA LYS A 357 24.81 4.44 -12.01
C LYS A 357 24.84 2.98 -12.43
N GLU A 358 25.09 2.06 -11.50
CA GLU A 358 25.11 0.62 -11.78
C GLU A 358 23.77 0.10 -12.30
N LEU A 359 22.64 0.55 -11.71
CA LEU A 359 21.33 0.16 -12.19
C LEU A 359 21.08 0.64 -13.64
N GLN A 360 21.49 1.87 -13.96
CA GLN A 360 21.36 2.42 -15.31
C GLN A 360 22.23 1.68 -16.32
N GLU A 361 23.48 1.31 -15.98
CA GLU A 361 24.36 0.50 -16.81
C GLU A 361 23.76 -0.88 -17.08
N ARG A 362 23.23 -1.57 -16.06
CA ARG A 362 22.56 -2.88 -16.21
C ARG A 362 21.36 -2.82 -17.15
N TYR A 363 20.61 -1.72 -17.16
CA TYR A 363 19.50 -1.53 -18.12
C TYR A 363 19.97 -1.31 -19.56
N GLN A 364 21.23 -0.90 -19.79
CA GLN A 364 21.83 -0.76 -21.12
C GLN A 364 22.38 -2.08 -21.65
N ASP A 365 22.93 -2.93 -20.78
CA ASP A 365 23.56 -4.19 -21.16
C ASP A 365 22.54 -5.31 -21.48
N GLU A 366 21.26 -5.15 -21.09
CA GLU A 366 20.20 -6.14 -21.32
C GLU A 366 19.43 -5.95 -22.66
N TYR A 367 19.92 -5.06 -23.56
CA TYR A 367 19.36 -4.83 -24.91
C TYR A 367 20.46 -4.87 -25.97
#